data_cdac782ebe9ea0df93744ca607473a97
#
_entry.id   cdac782ebe9ea0df93744ca607473a97
#
_cell.length_a   1.000
_cell.length_b   1.000
_cell.length_c   1.000
_cell.angle_alpha   90.00
_cell.angle_beta   90.00
_cell.angle_gamma   90.00
#
_symmetry.space_group_name_H-M   'P 1'
#
loop_
_entity.id
_entity.type
_entity.pdbx_description
1 polymer ?
#
loop_
_entity_poly.entity_id
_entity_poly.type
_entity_poly.pdbx_seq_one_letter_code
_entity_poly.pdbx_strand_id
1 'polypeptide(L)'
;MTTTNRELEAFREHLSEKLRQPLNAVIGFAELLALQPRGAHSANDVQRILTAARDLLEVVNREITNPARSEESAPAARIARCDVLYIEDDDVNYMLVERIFEYRPLLTLQHANTGEAGLAMARTERPRLILLDLNLPDMHGADVLRQLRENPVTADIPVVVLSANATPSHIERLLSAGARNYVTKPFDIDPFLAVVDEFTGELAPA
;
A
#
# COMPACT_ATOMS: atom_id res chain seq x y z
N MET A 1 14.33 28.04 22.02
CA MET A 1 15.02 27.35 20.90
C MET A 1 14.48 25.95 20.59
N THR A 2 13.45 25.47 21.28
CA THR A 2 12.93 24.07 21.15
C THR A 2 11.72 23.93 20.21
N THR A 3 10.94 24.97 19.98
CA THR A 3 9.71 24.90 19.16
C THR A 3 10.02 24.82 17.67
N THR A 4 10.93 25.66 17.17
CA THR A 4 11.32 25.71 15.74
C THR A 4 11.94 24.38 15.24
N ASN A 5 12.65 23.65 16.10
CA ASN A 5 13.29 22.39 15.71
C ASN A 5 12.22 21.25 15.57
N ARG A 6 11.21 21.24 16.44
CA ARG A 6 10.08 20.29 16.33
C ARG A 6 9.22 20.56 15.09
N GLU A 7 8.96 21.80 14.78
CA GLU A 7 8.20 22.18 13.58
C GLU A 7 8.97 21.80 12.31
N LEU A 8 10.28 21.97 12.30
CA LEU A 8 11.13 21.59 11.18
C LEU A 8 11.23 20.06 11.04
N GLU A 9 11.31 19.32 12.13
CA GLU A 9 11.31 17.85 12.13
C GLU A 9 9.95 17.30 11.63
N ALA A 10 8.83 17.82 12.14
CA ALA A 10 7.49 17.45 11.68
C ALA A 10 7.29 17.77 10.19
N PHE A 11 7.76 18.92 9.72
CA PHE A 11 7.71 19.28 8.30
C PHE A 11 8.57 18.32 7.45
N ARG A 12 9.77 17.95 7.90
CA ARG A 12 10.63 17.00 7.19
C ARG A 12 10.02 15.60 7.14
N GLU A 13 9.41 15.14 8.22
CA GLU A 13 8.71 13.86 8.26
C GLU A 13 7.51 13.86 7.29
N HIS A 14 6.69 14.89 7.35
CA HIS A 14 5.54 15.05 6.46
C HIS A 14 5.93 15.13 4.97
N LEU A 15 6.95 15.92 4.65
CA LEU A 15 7.46 16.02 3.28
C LEU A 15 8.05 14.69 2.81
N SER A 16 8.81 14.01 3.69
CA SER A 16 9.39 12.70 3.39
C SER A 16 8.32 11.65 3.09
N GLU A 17 7.23 11.65 3.84
CA GLU A 17 6.09 10.75 3.63
C GLU A 17 5.43 11.00 2.27
N LYS A 18 5.07 12.24 1.98
CA LYS A 18 4.43 12.64 0.71
C LYS A 18 5.28 12.40 -0.53
N LEU A 19 6.62 12.50 -0.41
CA LEU A 19 7.52 12.22 -1.54
C LEU A 19 7.73 10.73 -1.76
N ARG A 20 7.60 9.90 -0.73
CA ARG A 20 7.81 8.45 -0.84
C ARG A 20 6.75 7.75 -1.67
N GLN A 21 5.49 8.15 -1.55
CA GLN A 21 4.39 7.51 -2.30
C GLN A 21 4.62 7.57 -3.82
N PRO A 22 4.71 8.75 -4.45
CA PRO A 22 4.94 8.81 -5.89
C PRO A 22 6.30 8.21 -6.32
N LEU A 23 7.32 8.27 -5.44
CA LEU A 23 8.61 7.64 -5.70
C LEU A 23 8.50 6.11 -5.74
N ASN A 24 7.72 5.52 -4.83
CA ASN A 24 7.43 4.08 -4.83
C ASN A 24 6.80 3.63 -6.15
N ALA A 25 5.82 4.37 -6.64
CA ALA A 25 5.18 4.07 -7.92
C ALA A 25 6.16 4.19 -9.10
N VAL A 26 7.00 5.23 -9.13
CA VAL A 26 8.03 5.38 -10.20
C VAL A 26 8.98 4.18 -10.19
N ILE A 27 9.49 3.79 -9.03
CA ILE A 27 10.42 2.65 -8.90
C ILE A 27 9.72 1.36 -9.31
N GLY A 28 8.53 1.06 -8.76
CA GLY A 28 7.83 -0.19 -9.03
C GLY A 28 7.42 -0.33 -10.49
N PHE A 29 6.89 0.71 -11.14
CA PHE A 29 6.61 0.65 -12.58
C PHE A 29 7.88 0.55 -13.43
N ALA A 30 9.00 1.16 -13.00
CA ALA A 30 10.28 0.99 -13.70
C ALA A 30 10.80 -0.45 -13.59
N GLU A 31 10.64 -1.10 -12.44
CA GLU A 31 10.98 -2.52 -12.25
C GLU A 31 10.09 -3.44 -13.09
N LEU A 32 8.78 -3.20 -13.12
CA LEU A 32 7.84 -3.93 -13.99
C LEU A 32 8.27 -3.84 -15.46
N LEU A 33 8.70 -2.66 -15.91
CA LEU A 33 9.22 -2.50 -17.27
C LEU A 33 10.53 -3.28 -17.50
N ALA A 34 11.39 -3.35 -16.47
CA ALA A 34 12.65 -4.09 -16.55
C ALA A 34 12.45 -5.61 -16.63
N LEU A 35 11.39 -6.14 -16.02
CA LEU A 35 11.02 -7.56 -16.06
C LEU A 35 10.38 -7.99 -17.39
N GLN A 36 9.86 -7.05 -18.18
CA GLN A 36 9.22 -7.38 -19.45
C GLN A 36 10.25 -7.70 -20.56
N PRO A 37 9.97 -8.64 -21.46
CA PRO A 37 10.82 -8.88 -22.64
C PRO A 37 11.02 -7.60 -23.44
N ARG A 38 12.25 -7.39 -23.93
CA ARG A 38 12.58 -6.21 -24.76
C ARG A 38 11.62 -6.10 -25.94
N GLY A 39 10.86 -5.01 -26.00
CA GLY A 39 9.86 -4.74 -27.04
C GLY A 39 8.41 -4.92 -26.61
N ALA A 40 8.13 -5.44 -25.41
CA ALA A 40 6.78 -5.60 -24.85
C ALA A 40 6.37 -4.47 -23.89
N HIS A 41 7.12 -3.35 -23.87
CA HIS A 41 6.81 -2.24 -22.98
C HIS A 41 5.43 -1.66 -23.31
N SER A 42 4.53 -1.71 -22.37
CA SER A 42 3.23 -1.06 -22.49
C SER A 42 3.42 0.46 -22.45
N ALA A 43 2.90 1.15 -23.45
CA ALA A 43 2.83 2.62 -23.43
C ALA A 43 2.12 3.13 -22.15
N ASN A 44 1.26 2.30 -21.58
CA ASN A 44 0.53 2.56 -20.35
C ASN A 44 1.46 2.55 -19.10
N ASP A 45 2.43 1.65 -19.02
CA ASP A 45 3.37 1.59 -17.90
C ASP A 45 4.32 2.80 -17.91
N VAL A 46 4.80 3.20 -19.10
CA VAL A 46 5.57 4.46 -19.26
C VAL A 46 4.73 5.67 -18.86
N GLN A 47 3.45 5.69 -19.25
CA GLN A 47 2.54 6.79 -18.90
C GLN A 47 2.30 6.85 -17.39
N ARG A 48 2.20 5.72 -16.70
CA ARG A 48 2.05 5.64 -15.25
C ARG A 48 3.28 6.17 -14.51
N ILE A 49 4.49 5.82 -14.97
CA ILE A 49 5.74 6.40 -14.44
C ILE A 49 5.75 7.92 -14.61
N LEU A 50 5.34 8.41 -15.78
CA LEU A 50 5.28 9.85 -16.06
C LEU A 50 4.23 10.54 -15.17
N THR A 51 3.10 9.90 -14.92
CA THR A 51 2.07 10.41 -14.01
C THR A 51 2.62 10.50 -12.59
N ALA A 52 3.14 9.41 -12.04
CA ALA A 52 3.73 9.39 -10.71
C ALA A 52 4.89 10.39 -10.54
N ALA A 53 5.73 10.58 -11.58
CA ALA A 53 6.77 11.60 -11.58
C ALA A 53 6.21 13.03 -11.58
N ARG A 54 5.08 13.28 -12.25
CA ARG A 54 4.39 14.58 -12.22
C ARG A 54 3.76 14.84 -10.86
N ASP A 55 3.15 13.82 -10.24
CA ASP A 55 2.55 13.91 -8.91
C ASP A 55 3.62 14.24 -7.87
N LEU A 56 4.81 13.61 -7.97
CA LEU A 56 5.98 13.95 -7.16
C LEU A 56 6.39 15.42 -7.32
N LEU A 57 6.40 15.90 -8.56
CA LEU A 57 6.71 17.30 -8.85
C LEU A 57 5.63 18.25 -8.28
N GLU A 58 4.37 17.85 -8.35
CA GLU A 58 3.25 18.60 -7.78
C GLU A 58 3.30 18.65 -6.25
N VAL A 59 3.63 17.53 -5.59
CA VAL A 59 3.85 17.50 -4.14
C VAL A 59 4.97 18.45 -3.75
N VAL A 60 6.12 18.41 -4.43
CA VAL A 60 7.24 19.33 -4.18
C VAL A 60 6.78 20.78 -4.36
N ASN A 61 6.07 21.08 -5.45
CA ASN A 61 5.60 22.45 -5.71
C ASN A 61 4.53 22.90 -4.72
N ARG A 62 3.63 22.00 -4.28
CA ARG A 62 2.56 22.31 -3.32
C ARG A 62 3.11 22.62 -1.94
N GLU A 63 4.05 21.82 -1.45
CA GLU A 63 4.68 22.02 -0.14
C GLU A 63 5.53 23.30 -0.11
N ILE A 64 6.02 23.75 -1.27
CA ILE A 64 6.70 25.04 -1.41
C ILE A 64 5.70 26.20 -1.50
N THR A 65 4.44 25.97 -1.98
CA THR A 65 3.54 27.06 -2.36
C THR A 65 2.24 27.18 -1.55
N ASN A 66 1.62 26.10 -1.02
CA ASN A 66 0.45 26.18 -0.13
C ASN A 66 -0.16 24.81 0.28
N PRO A 67 -0.64 24.63 1.55
CA PRO A 67 -1.30 23.39 1.95
C PRO A 67 -2.83 23.50 1.86
N ALA A 68 -3.51 22.76 1.03
CA ALA A 68 -4.86 22.17 1.21
C ALA A 68 -5.56 21.74 -0.09
N ARG A 69 -5.94 20.52 -0.21
CA ARG A 69 -7.28 19.95 -0.44
C ARG A 69 -7.34 18.63 -1.18
N SER A 70 -8.23 17.82 -0.63
CA SER A 70 -8.57 16.41 -0.85
C SER A 70 -9.81 16.20 -1.72
N GLU A 71 -10.08 14.92 -1.98
CA GLU A 71 -11.38 14.23 -2.26
C GLU A 71 -11.73 14.05 -3.74
N GLU A 72 -12.15 12.91 -4.19
CA GLU A 72 -13.19 11.90 -3.96
C GLU A 72 -13.22 10.94 -5.15
N SER A 73 -13.52 9.66 -5.15
CA SER A 73 -14.77 8.94 -5.01
C SER A 73 -14.70 7.53 -5.65
N ALA A 74 -15.41 6.56 -5.09
CA ALA A 74 -15.47 5.15 -5.50
C ALA A 74 -16.66 4.81 -6.40
N PRO A 75 -16.68 3.66 -7.08
CA PRO A 75 -17.91 2.89 -7.26
C PRO A 75 -17.82 1.38 -6.99
N ALA A 76 -19.01 0.78 -6.81
CA ALA A 76 -19.36 -0.45 -6.15
C ALA A 76 -19.23 -1.77 -6.94
N ALA A 77 -18.89 -2.79 -6.20
CA ALA A 77 -19.21 -4.22 -6.06
C ALA A 77 -19.57 -5.11 -7.28
N ARG A 78 -18.78 -6.18 -7.39
CA ARG A 78 -19.17 -7.51 -7.84
C ARG A 78 -18.62 -8.53 -6.84
N ILE A 79 -19.46 -9.51 -6.42
CA ILE A 79 -19.07 -10.61 -5.53
C ILE A 79 -18.12 -11.53 -6.33
N ALA A 80 -16.84 -11.25 -6.26
CA ALA A 80 -15.78 -12.16 -6.62
C ALA A 80 -15.07 -12.57 -5.33
N ARG A 81 -14.71 -13.83 -5.20
CA ARG A 81 -13.95 -14.33 -4.06
C ARG A 81 -12.73 -13.43 -3.83
N CYS A 82 -12.56 -12.94 -2.62
CA CYS A 82 -11.43 -12.09 -2.26
C CYS A 82 -10.32 -12.97 -1.70
N ASP A 83 -9.22 -13.17 -2.45
CA ASP A 83 -8.05 -13.85 -1.91
C ASP A 83 -7.17 -12.87 -1.14
N VAL A 84 -6.97 -11.68 -1.67
CA VAL A 84 -6.18 -10.61 -1.05
C VAL A 84 -6.99 -9.31 -1.02
N LEU A 85 -7.12 -8.73 0.16
CA LEU A 85 -7.68 -7.41 0.37
C LEU A 85 -6.55 -6.42 0.59
N TYR A 86 -6.46 -5.39 -0.25
CA TYR A 86 -5.52 -4.30 -0.07
C TYR A 86 -6.24 -3.05 0.43
N ILE A 87 -5.85 -2.58 1.61
CA ILE A 87 -6.37 -1.35 2.23
C ILE A 87 -5.33 -0.26 2.03
N GLU A 88 -5.60 0.67 1.14
CA GLU A 88 -4.69 1.71 0.65
C GLU A 88 -5.53 2.86 0.09
N ASP A 89 -5.25 4.09 0.44
CA ASP A 89 -5.98 5.26 -0.04
C ASP A 89 -5.39 5.85 -1.33
N ASP A 90 -4.14 5.55 -1.64
CA ASP A 90 -3.46 6.05 -2.84
C ASP A 90 -3.72 5.13 -4.04
N ASP A 91 -4.46 5.64 -5.02
CA ASP A 91 -4.81 4.92 -6.25
C ASP A 91 -3.57 4.47 -7.04
N VAL A 92 -2.45 5.21 -6.97
CA VAL A 92 -1.22 4.88 -7.70
C VAL A 92 -0.53 3.68 -7.07
N ASN A 93 -0.49 3.63 -5.72
CA ASN A 93 0.02 2.47 -4.99
C ASN A 93 -0.86 1.23 -5.22
N TYR A 94 -2.20 1.40 -5.23
CA TYR A 94 -3.13 0.31 -5.57
C TYR A 94 -2.87 -0.20 -6.99
N MET A 95 -2.80 0.68 -7.99
CA MET A 95 -2.55 0.30 -9.39
C MET A 95 -1.20 -0.40 -9.58
N LEU A 96 -0.17 -0.03 -8.81
CA LEU A 96 1.11 -0.73 -8.81
C LEU A 96 0.94 -2.17 -8.33
N VAL A 97 0.29 -2.37 -7.18
CA VAL A 97 0.05 -3.71 -6.61
C VAL A 97 -0.86 -4.54 -7.52
N GLU A 98 -1.93 -3.94 -8.08
CA GLU A 98 -2.79 -4.59 -9.08
C GLU A 98 -1.99 -5.10 -10.28
N ARG A 99 -1.04 -4.28 -10.78
CA ARG A 99 -0.15 -4.69 -11.88
C ARG A 99 0.82 -5.80 -11.49
N ILE A 100 1.33 -5.80 -10.26
CA ILE A 100 2.16 -6.88 -9.74
C ILE A 100 1.35 -8.18 -9.65
N PHE A 101 0.06 -8.11 -9.29
CA PHE A 101 -0.83 -9.28 -9.23
C PHE A 101 -1.12 -9.93 -10.59
N GLU A 102 -0.81 -9.29 -11.73
CA GLU A 102 -0.83 -9.95 -13.03
C GLU A 102 0.17 -11.13 -13.11
N TYR A 103 1.20 -11.13 -12.27
CA TYR A 103 2.12 -12.27 -12.11
C TYR A 103 1.52 -13.40 -11.23
N ARG A 104 0.32 -13.20 -10.67
CA ARG A 104 -0.44 -14.17 -9.86
C ARG A 104 -1.90 -14.24 -10.32
N PRO A 105 -2.15 -14.67 -11.57
CA PRO A 105 -3.47 -14.57 -12.21
C PRO A 105 -4.57 -15.42 -11.54
N LEU A 106 -4.20 -16.33 -10.64
CA LEU A 106 -5.14 -17.14 -9.88
C LEU A 106 -5.59 -16.47 -8.59
N LEU A 107 -4.92 -15.41 -8.14
CA LEU A 107 -5.31 -14.63 -6.97
C LEU A 107 -6.21 -13.47 -7.37
N THR A 108 -7.29 -13.30 -6.60
CA THR A 108 -8.16 -12.13 -6.73
C THR A 108 -7.74 -11.06 -5.73
N LEU A 109 -7.45 -9.85 -6.23
CA LEU A 109 -7.17 -8.67 -5.43
C LEU A 109 -8.42 -7.80 -5.34
N GLN A 110 -8.79 -7.40 -4.13
CA GLN A 110 -9.81 -6.37 -3.90
C GLN A 110 -9.20 -5.17 -3.18
N HIS A 111 -9.79 -4.00 -3.37
CA HIS A 111 -9.31 -2.73 -2.88
C HIS A 111 -10.32 -2.07 -1.94
N ALA A 112 -9.80 -1.52 -0.84
CA ALA A 112 -10.52 -0.63 0.05
C ALA A 112 -9.69 0.64 0.24
N ASN A 113 -10.26 1.80 -0.05
CA ASN A 113 -9.58 3.09 0.03
C ASN A 113 -9.66 3.76 1.41
N THR A 114 -10.30 3.12 2.38
CA THR A 114 -10.39 3.58 3.77
C THR A 114 -10.28 2.42 4.75
N GLY A 115 -9.90 2.72 6.00
CA GLY A 115 -9.85 1.73 7.06
C GLY A 115 -11.22 1.13 7.37
N GLU A 116 -12.29 1.97 7.40
CA GLU A 116 -13.66 1.52 7.65
C GLU A 116 -14.15 0.57 6.54
N ALA A 117 -13.95 0.92 5.27
CA ALA A 117 -14.28 0.05 4.15
C ALA A 117 -13.51 -1.27 4.20
N GLY A 118 -12.21 -1.22 4.50
CA GLY A 118 -11.37 -2.40 4.67
C GLY A 118 -11.85 -3.33 5.78
N LEU A 119 -12.21 -2.78 6.94
CA LEU A 119 -12.78 -3.54 8.05
C LEU A 119 -14.12 -4.18 7.68
N ALA A 120 -14.99 -3.48 6.95
CA ALA A 120 -16.26 -4.02 6.48
C ALA A 120 -16.05 -5.17 5.48
N MET A 121 -15.18 -4.98 4.49
CA MET A 121 -14.85 -6.00 3.49
C MET A 121 -14.18 -7.23 4.13
N ALA A 122 -13.26 -7.04 5.07
CA ALA A 122 -12.60 -8.15 5.77
C ALA A 122 -13.62 -9.07 6.50
N ARG A 123 -14.68 -8.50 7.06
CA ARG A 123 -15.74 -9.26 7.74
C ARG A 123 -16.63 -10.06 6.78
N THR A 124 -16.94 -9.50 5.62
CA THR A 124 -17.85 -10.11 4.63
C THR A 124 -17.14 -11.09 3.73
N GLU A 125 -15.98 -10.72 3.19
CA GLU A 125 -15.26 -11.48 2.19
C GLU A 125 -14.31 -12.52 2.78
N ARG A 126 -13.79 -12.28 4.02
CA ARG A 126 -12.83 -13.14 4.71
C ARG A 126 -11.62 -13.49 3.82
N PRO A 127 -10.83 -12.51 3.40
CA PRO A 127 -9.69 -12.72 2.53
C PRO A 127 -8.67 -13.66 3.18
N ARG A 128 -7.85 -14.30 2.36
CA ARG A 128 -6.72 -15.13 2.83
C ARG A 128 -5.57 -14.29 3.34
N LEU A 129 -5.45 -13.04 2.86
CA LEU A 129 -4.43 -12.07 3.23
C LEU A 129 -4.99 -10.66 3.20
N ILE A 130 -4.61 -9.83 4.17
CA ILE A 130 -4.82 -8.38 4.13
C ILE A 130 -3.46 -7.71 3.97
N LEU A 131 -3.33 -6.87 2.95
CA LEU A 131 -2.26 -5.88 2.80
C LEU A 131 -2.80 -4.57 3.37
N LEU A 132 -2.06 -3.94 4.28
CA LEU A 132 -2.54 -2.79 5.04
C LEU A 132 -1.54 -1.65 5.01
N ASP A 133 -1.94 -0.51 4.42
CA ASP A 133 -1.22 0.73 4.65
C ASP A 133 -1.52 1.32 6.03
N LEU A 134 -0.55 2.06 6.57
CA LEU A 134 -0.71 2.70 7.89
C LEU A 134 -1.34 4.08 7.81
N ASN A 135 -1.17 4.76 6.68
CA ASN A 135 -1.63 6.13 6.49
C ASN A 135 -2.92 6.14 5.69
N LEU A 136 -4.05 5.96 6.37
CA LEU A 136 -5.38 5.99 5.76
C LEU A 136 -6.08 7.32 6.13
N PRO A 137 -7.02 7.80 5.30
CA PRO A 137 -7.61 9.13 5.48
C PRO A 137 -8.56 9.22 6.68
N ASP A 138 -9.15 8.09 7.09
CA ASP A 138 -10.18 8.00 8.14
C ASP A 138 -9.63 7.54 9.48
N MET A 139 -8.60 6.67 9.49
CA MET A 139 -7.99 6.17 10.71
C MET A 139 -6.56 5.66 10.47
N HIS A 140 -5.75 5.58 11.51
CA HIS A 140 -4.42 5.01 11.38
C HIS A 140 -4.49 3.47 11.21
N GLY A 141 -3.67 2.89 10.29
CA GLY A 141 -3.68 1.44 10.02
C GLY A 141 -3.40 0.56 11.23
N ALA A 142 -2.68 1.07 12.25
CA ALA A 142 -2.52 0.35 13.51
C ALA A 142 -3.86 0.16 14.27
N ASP A 143 -4.82 1.10 14.12
CA ASP A 143 -6.16 0.96 14.68
C ASP A 143 -6.99 -0.03 13.87
N VAL A 144 -6.81 -0.07 12.55
CA VAL A 144 -7.39 -1.13 11.68
C VAL A 144 -6.89 -2.50 12.13
N LEU A 145 -5.56 -2.66 12.28
CA LEU A 145 -4.94 -3.92 12.73
C LEU A 145 -5.51 -4.36 14.08
N ARG A 146 -5.61 -3.45 15.04
CA ARG A 146 -6.19 -3.73 16.36
C ARG A 146 -7.63 -4.20 16.24
N GLN A 147 -8.49 -3.50 15.48
CA GLN A 147 -9.89 -3.88 15.29
C GLN A 147 -10.05 -5.22 14.58
N LEU A 148 -9.17 -5.55 13.61
CA LEU A 148 -9.15 -6.86 12.97
C LEU A 148 -8.84 -7.97 13.98
N ARG A 149 -7.91 -7.74 14.92
CA ARG A 149 -7.53 -8.72 15.97
C ARG A 149 -8.60 -8.87 17.06
N GLU A 150 -9.31 -7.80 17.40
CA GLU A 150 -10.38 -7.82 18.39
C GLU A 150 -11.66 -8.50 17.89
N ASN A 151 -11.86 -8.61 16.57
CA ASN A 151 -13.06 -9.21 15.99
C ASN A 151 -12.83 -10.71 15.69
N PRO A 152 -13.62 -11.62 16.30
CA PRO A 152 -13.47 -13.07 16.11
C PRO A 152 -13.56 -13.54 14.65
N VAL A 153 -14.25 -12.79 13.78
CA VAL A 153 -14.42 -13.15 12.36
C VAL A 153 -13.16 -12.89 11.56
N THR A 154 -12.36 -11.90 11.96
CA THR A 154 -11.17 -11.42 11.22
C THR A 154 -9.86 -11.66 11.96
N ALA A 155 -9.92 -12.09 13.24
CA ALA A 155 -8.74 -12.22 14.11
C ALA A 155 -7.64 -13.14 13.54
N ASP A 156 -8.03 -14.19 12.82
CA ASP A 156 -7.10 -15.17 12.25
C ASP A 156 -6.59 -14.80 10.84
N ILE A 157 -7.17 -13.78 10.19
CA ILE A 157 -6.74 -13.36 8.86
C ILE A 157 -5.33 -12.77 8.96
N PRO A 158 -4.33 -13.28 8.22
CA PRO A 158 -3.00 -12.69 8.23
C PRO A 158 -3.03 -11.27 7.68
N VAL A 159 -2.33 -10.37 8.37
CA VAL A 159 -2.17 -8.96 7.98
C VAL A 159 -0.70 -8.68 7.75
N VAL A 160 -0.35 -8.23 6.55
CA VAL A 160 0.95 -7.73 6.18
C VAL A 160 0.87 -6.21 6.09
N VAL A 161 1.69 -5.52 6.86
CA VAL A 161 1.73 -4.06 6.86
C VAL A 161 2.67 -3.56 5.78
N LEU A 162 2.21 -2.63 4.96
CA LEU A 162 3.02 -1.91 3.97
C LEU A 162 3.24 -0.48 4.47
N SER A 163 4.49 -0.06 4.72
CA SER A 163 4.73 1.29 5.23
C SER A 163 6.11 1.82 4.85
N ALA A 164 6.21 3.14 4.76
CA ALA A 164 7.47 3.83 4.51
C ALA A 164 8.40 3.91 5.73
N ASN A 165 7.90 3.66 6.95
CA ASN A 165 8.69 3.78 8.18
C ASN A 165 9.28 2.43 8.61
N ALA A 166 10.55 2.20 8.30
CA ALA A 166 11.28 0.96 8.58
C ALA A 166 12.09 0.98 9.90
N THR A 167 11.74 1.81 10.88
CA THR A 167 12.47 1.79 12.17
C THR A 167 12.21 0.48 12.93
N PRO A 168 13.25 -0.18 13.48
CA PRO A 168 13.10 -1.47 14.16
C PRO A 168 12.04 -1.44 15.25
N SER A 169 12.00 -0.39 16.06
CA SER A 169 11.01 -0.22 17.14
C SER A 169 9.57 -0.08 16.61
N HIS A 170 9.38 0.47 15.41
CA HIS A 170 8.07 0.57 14.78
C HIS A 170 7.60 -0.79 14.27
N ILE A 171 8.49 -1.52 13.60
CA ILE A 171 8.24 -2.88 13.10
C ILE A 171 7.87 -3.81 14.26
N GLU A 172 8.70 -3.85 15.33
CA GLU A 172 8.45 -4.67 16.52
C GLU A 172 7.08 -4.39 17.16
N ARG A 173 6.70 -3.12 17.22
CA ARG A 173 5.40 -2.70 17.77
C ARG A 173 4.24 -3.23 16.94
N LEU A 174 4.32 -3.18 15.61
CA LEU A 174 3.27 -3.69 14.70
C LEU A 174 3.18 -5.21 14.73
N LEU A 175 4.31 -5.90 14.74
CA LEU A 175 4.35 -7.36 14.88
C LEU A 175 3.77 -7.79 16.23
N SER A 176 4.10 -7.09 17.33
CA SER A 176 3.53 -7.32 18.66
C SER A 176 2.03 -7.02 18.72
N ALA A 177 1.54 -6.09 17.89
CA ALA A 177 0.12 -5.79 17.74
C ALA A 177 -0.64 -6.81 16.88
N GLY A 178 0.06 -7.80 16.32
CA GLY A 178 -0.54 -8.92 15.58
C GLY A 178 -0.34 -8.88 14.07
N ALA A 179 0.44 -7.95 13.50
CA ALA A 179 0.86 -8.06 12.12
C ALA A 179 1.68 -9.36 11.93
N ARG A 180 1.47 -10.05 10.82
CA ARG A 180 2.21 -11.29 10.48
C ARG A 180 3.53 -11.01 9.79
N ASN A 181 3.56 -9.94 9.02
CA ASN A 181 4.77 -9.50 8.33
C ASN A 181 4.71 -7.99 8.11
N TYR A 182 5.84 -7.44 7.69
CA TYR A 182 6.02 -6.02 7.41
C TYR A 182 6.84 -5.86 6.15
N VAL A 183 6.39 -5.03 5.22
CA VAL A 183 7.09 -4.69 3.98
C VAL A 183 7.32 -3.19 3.93
N THR A 184 8.56 -2.80 3.72
CA THR A 184 8.95 -1.39 3.63
C THR A 184 8.70 -0.84 2.24
N LYS A 185 7.98 0.26 2.13
CA LYS A 185 7.87 1.03 0.88
C LYS A 185 9.09 1.94 0.71
N PRO A 186 9.69 2.04 -0.50
CA PRO A 186 9.45 1.24 -1.69
C PRO A 186 9.92 -0.22 -1.50
N PHE A 187 9.23 -1.16 -2.16
CA PHE A 187 9.56 -2.59 -2.08
C PHE A 187 9.85 -3.16 -3.47
N ASP A 188 10.75 -4.14 -3.51
CA ASP A 188 11.05 -4.92 -4.70
C ASP A 188 9.94 -5.94 -4.96
N ILE A 189 9.64 -6.22 -6.24
CA ILE A 189 8.52 -7.06 -6.67
C ILE A 189 8.68 -8.50 -6.18
N ASP A 190 9.86 -9.13 -6.38
CA ASP A 190 10.06 -10.52 -6.02
C ASP A 190 9.93 -10.79 -4.52
N PRO A 191 10.57 -10.01 -3.60
CA PRO A 191 10.34 -10.14 -2.17
C PRO A 191 8.88 -9.90 -1.75
N PHE A 192 8.20 -8.94 -2.38
CA PHE A 192 6.79 -8.67 -2.10
C PHE A 192 5.91 -9.86 -2.50
N LEU A 193 6.09 -10.41 -3.71
CA LEU A 193 5.36 -11.60 -4.16
C LEU A 193 5.65 -12.82 -3.29
N ALA A 194 6.89 -13.02 -2.83
CA ALA A 194 7.23 -14.10 -1.93
C ALA A 194 6.43 -14.03 -0.60
N VAL A 195 6.23 -12.81 -0.07
CA VAL A 195 5.38 -12.60 1.11
C VAL A 195 3.91 -12.90 0.80
N VAL A 196 3.40 -12.48 -0.37
CA VAL A 196 2.02 -12.81 -0.77
C VAL A 196 1.83 -14.32 -0.90
N ASP A 197 2.75 -15.01 -1.57
CA ASP A 197 2.71 -16.46 -1.79
C ASP A 197 2.74 -17.25 -0.46
N GLU A 198 3.53 -16.80 0.52
CA GLU A 198 3.60 -17.40 1.86
C GLU A 198 2.22 -17.50 2.52
N PHE A 199 1.40 -16.46 2.42
CA PHE A 199 0.09 -16.40 3.10
C PHE A 199 -1.07 -16.87 2.23
N THR A 200 -0.93 -16.87 0.91
CA THR A 200 -1.96 -17.37 -0.02
C THR A 200 -1.76 -18.83 -0.42
N GLY A 201 -0.59 -19.40 -0.12
CA GLY A 201 -0.26 -20.81 -0.47
C GLY A 201 -0.10 -21.02 -1.96
N GLU A 202 0.16 -19.98 -2.73
CA GLU A 202 0.51 -20.10 -4.13
C GLU A 202 2.03 -20.20 -4.24
N LEU A 203 2.52 -21.30 -4.88
CA LEU A 203 3.93 -21.43 -5.23
C LEU A 203 4.17 -20.67 -6.53
N ALA A 204 5.30 -19.96 -6.60
CA ALA A 204 5.76 -19.33 -7.82
C ALA A 204 5.69 -20.32 -8.99
N PRO A 205 5.22 -19.93 -10.18
CA PRO A 205 5.32 -20.80 -11.36
C PRO A 205 6.79 -21.16 -11.61
N ALA A 206 7.05 -22.44 -11.77
CA ALA A 206 8.38 -23.00 -12.01
C ALA A 206 8.97 -22.52 -13.34
#